data_dc1908cb8e502bc7eae04ae3a3573883
#
_entry.id   dc1908cb8e502bc7eae04ae3a3573883
#
_cell.length_a   1.000
_cell.length_b   1.000
_cell.length_c   1.000
_cell.angle_alpha   90.00
_cell.angle_beta   90.00
_cell.angle_gamma   90.00
#
_symmetry.space_group_name_H-M   'P 1'
#
loop_
_entity.id
_entity.type
_entity.pdbx_description
1 polymer ?
#
loop_
_entity_poly.entity_id
_entity_poly.type
_entity_poly.pdbx_seq_one_letter_code
_entity_poly.pdbx_strand_id
1 'polypeptide(L)'
;MPIRRLLLLTLVATLALAGCATGPRLREIEARMPPLPAEQGRIYFYRKAVFFGDGLQPAVMLNGEQVGKSVPDGFFFVDRSAGSYVVSTSTEVTRTMSIELGRHEEKYVKLAVSMGVFVGHLSPELVERGQALADLRDMHYVGPELSK
;
A
#
# COMPACT_ATOMS: atom_id res chain seq x y z
N MET A 1 25.61 -4.31 37.15
CA MET A 1 25.73 -3.48 35.95
C MET A 1 25.61 -4.25 34.60
N PRO A 2 25.78 -5.57 34.52
CA PRO A 2 25.54 -6.29 33.27
C PRO A 2 24.06 -6.33 32.80
N ILE A 3 23.13 -6.38 33.76
CA ILE A 3 21.67 -6.46 33.47
C ILE A 3 21.16 -5.22 32.74
N ARG A 4 21.67 -4.03 33.06
CA ARG A 4 21.28 -2.78 32.40
C ARG A 4 21.72 -2.70 30.93
N ARG A 5 22.87 -3.31 30.60
CA ARG A 5 23.39 -3.41 29.23
C ARG A 5 22.61 -4.45 28.43
N LEU A 6 22.19 -5.55 29.06
CA LEU A 6 21.37 -6.59 28.44
C LEU A 6 19.97 -6.04 28.10
N LEU A 7 19.34 -5.27 28.99
CA LEU A 7 18.06 -4.62 28.78
C LEU A 7 18.09 -3.59 27.64
N LEU A 8 19.19 -2.84 27.50
CA LEU A 8 19.37 -1.89 26.40
C LEU A 8 19.59 -2.60 25.06
N LEU A 9 20.29 -3.72 25.04
CA LEU A 9 20.49 -4.53 23.84
C LEU A 9 19.19 -5.21 23.36
N THR A 10 18.36 -5.69 24.29
CA THR A 10 17.06 -6.26 23.93
C THR A 10 16.07 -5.20 23.44
N LEU A 11 16.09 -4.00 23.98
CA LEU A 11 15.23 -2.90 23.54
C LEU A 11 15.60 -2.43 22.10
N VAL A 12 16.89 -2.40 21.76
CA VAL A 12 17.35 -2.02 20.41
C VAL A 12 17.00 -3.10 19.39
N ALA A 13 17.05 -4.39 19.77
CA ALA A 13 16.71 -5.50 18.86
C ALA A 13 15.23 -5.55 18.49
N THR A 14 14.33 -5.07 19.37
CA THR A 14 12.89 -5.05 19.09
C THR A 14 12.44 -3.90 18.17
N LEU A 15 13.25 -2.83 18.04
CA LEU A 15 12.94 -1.71 17.14
C LEU A 15 13.26 -2.00 15.65
N ALA A 16 14.00 -3.05 15.36
CA ALA A 16 14.46 -3.34 13.99
C ALA A 16 13.45 -4.14 13.12
N LEU A 17 12.26 -4.49 13.66
CA LEU A 17 11.27 -5.30 12.92
C LEU A 17 10.15 -4.51 12.24
N ALA A 18 10.21 -3.20 12.21
CA ALA A 18 9.13 -2.38 11.67
C ALA A 18 9.53 -1.77 10.32
N GLY A 19 9.15 -2.40 9.22
CA GLY A 19 9.35 -1.71 7.95
C GLY A 19 8.84 -2.40 6.70
N CYS A 20 9.10 -3.66 6.48
CA CYS A 20 8.73 -4.33 5.24
C CYS A 20 7.44 -5.13 5.36
N ALA A 21 6.67 -5.18 4.26
CA ALA A 21 5.50 -6.04 4.18
C ALA A 21 5.91 -7.51 4.28
N THR A 22 5.18 -8.30 5.08
CA THR A 22 5.46 -9.73 5.35
C THR A 22 4.34 -10.67 4.90
N GLY A 23 3.30 -10.15 4.24
CA GLY A 23 2.16 -10.93 3.74
C GLY A 23 2.53 -11.86 2.57
N PRO A 24 1.58 -12.68 2.11
CA PRO A 24 1.77 -13.53 0.94
C PRO A 24 1.94 -12.70 -0.34
N ARG A 25 2.60 -13.27 -1.35
CA ARG A 25 2.77 -12.62 -2.65
C ARG A 25 1.49 -12.71 -3.49
N LEU A 26 1.38 -11.85 -4.51
CA LEU A 26 0.22 -11.82 -5.39
C LEU A 26 -0.16 -13.22 -5.91
N ARG A 27 0.80 -13.98 -6.47
CA ARG A 27 0.57 -15.34 -6.98
C ARG A 27 0.04 -16.33 -5.95
N GLU A 28 0.32 -16.10 -4.67
CA GLU A 28 -0.10 -16.98 -3.57
C GLU A 28 -1.53 -16.71 -3.13
N ILE A 29 -2.03 -15.52 -3.42
CA ILE A 29 -3.40 -15.10 -3.08
C ILE A 29 -4.36 -15.11 -4.26
N GLU A 30 -3.89 -15.16 -5.51
CA GLU A 30 -4.74 -15.10 -6.71
C GLU A 30 -5.92 -16.08 -6.65
N ALA A 31 -5.66 -17.32 -6.24
CA ALA A 31 -6.72 -18.34 -6.11
C ALA A 31 -7.71 -18.08 -4.96
N ARG A 32 -7.38 -17.18 -4.03
CA ARG A 32 -8.21 -16.82 -2.87
C ARG A 32 -8.82 -15.43 -3.02
N MET A 33 -8.44 -14.69 -4.04
CA MET A 33 -9.03 -13.38 -4.30
C MET A 33 -10.50 -13.56 -4.67
N PRO A 34 -11.41 -12.79 -4.08
CA PRO A 34 -12.81 -12.86 -4.46
C PRO A 34 -12.95 -12.46 -5.93
N PRO A 35 -13.83 -13.12 -6.68
CA PRO A 35 -14.14 -12.69 -8.05
C PRO A 35 -14.65 -11.24 -8.02
N LEU A 36 -14.22 -10.44 -8.99
CA LEU A 36 -14.67 -9.07 -9.11
C LEU A 36 -16.16 -9.05 -9.50
N PRO A 37 -17.04 -8.45 -8.66
CA PRO A 37 -18.46 -8.35 -8.99
C PRO A 37 -18.69 -7.55 -10.29
N ALA A 38 -19.70 -7.94 -11.08
CA ALA A 38 -19.96 -7.34 -12.40
C ALA A 38 -20.21 -5.82 -12.37
N GLU A 39 -20.81 -5.32 -11.27
CA GLU A 39 -21.14 -3.90 -11.10
C GLU A 39 -20.02 -3.10 -10.41
N GLN A 40 -18.94 -3.75 -10.00
CA GLN A 40 -17.81 -3.12 -9.32
C GLN A 40 -16.56 -3.14 -10.20
N GLY A 41 -15.66 -2.21 -9.90
CA GLY A 41 -14.29 -2.25 -10.33
C GLY A 41 -13.36 -2.49 -9.14
N ARG A 42 -12.13 -2.89 -9.40
CA ARG A 42 -11.09 -3.13 -8.41
C ARG A 42 -9.97 -2.12 -8.53
N ILE A 43 -9.58 -1.54 -7.40
CA ILE A 43 -8.46 -0.62 -7.32
C ILE A 43 -7.35 -1.29 -6.50
N TYR A 44 -6.20 -1.51 -7.14
CA TYR A 44 -4.98 -1.95 -6.48
C TYR A 44 -4.17 -0.74 -6.05
N PHE A 45 -3.73 -0.74 -4.80
CA PHE A 45 -2.79 0.24 -4.26
C PHE A 45 -1.49 -0.48 -3.92
N TYR A 46 -0.36 0.10 -4.31
CA TYR A 46 0.93 -0.50 -4.03
C TYR A 46 2.04 0.53 -3.87
N ARG A 47 3.06 0.18 -3.14
CA ARG A 47 4.23 1.01 -2.90
C ARG A 47 5.50 0.18 -2.98
N LYS A 48 6.41 0.59 -3.86
CA LYS A 48 7.76 0.00 -3.93
C LYS A 48 8.60 0.48 -2.75
N ALA A 49 9.40 -0.41 -2.17
CA ALA A 49 10.43 -0.01 -1.21
C ALA A 49 11.45 0.90 -1.90
N VAL A 50 11.87 1.92 -1.20
CA VAL A 50 12.93 2.85 -1.62
C VAL A 50 13.86 3.07 -0.44
N PHE A 51 15.09 3.45 -0.70
CA PHE A 51 16.11 3.62 0.35
C PHE A 51 15.72 4.63 1.45
N PHE A 52 14.83 5.57 1.16
CA PHE A 52 14.33 6.56 2.12
C PHE A 52 12.80 6.47 2.26
N GLY A 53 12.28 6.82 3.42
CA GLY A 53 10.83 6.87 3.67
C GLY A 53 10.19 5.54 4.08
N ASP A 54 10.95 4.47 4.29
CA ASP A 54 10.40 3.16 4.69
C ASP A 54 9.72 3.18 6.07
N GLY A 55 10.08 4.13 6.93
CA GLY A 55 9.40 4.37 8.21
C GLY A 55 8.02 5.03 8.08
N LEU A 56 7.70 5.62 6.92
CA LEU A 56 6.41 6.25 6.67
C LEU A 56 5.39 5.22 6.19
N GLN A 57 4.29 5.10 6.90
CA GLN A 57 3.16 4.24 6.51
C GLN A 57 1.84 5.01 6.62
N PRO A 58 1.66 6.09 5.85
CA PRO A 58 0.46 6.90 5.93
C PRO A 58 -0.77 6.12 5.49
N ALA A 59 -1.92 6.55 5.98
CA ALA A 59 -3.20 6.07 5.52
C ALA A 59 -3.42 6.41 4.04
N VAL A 60 -4.01 5.48 3.31
CA VAL A 60 -4.54 5.68 1.96
C VAL A 60 -6.03 5.91 2.08
N MET A 61 -6.48 7.05 1.59
CA MET A 61 -7.88 7.45 1.65
C MET A 61 -8.51 7.36 0.26
N LEU A 62 -9.76 6.96 0.21
CA LEU A 62 -10.59 6.95 -0.99
C LEU A 62 -11.89 7.70 -0.67
N ASN A 63 -12.14 8.85 -1.32
CA ASN A 63 -13.24 9.76 -0.98
C ASN A 63 -13.32 10.11 0.52
N GLY A 64 -12.17 10.27 1.19
CA GLY A 64 -12.09 10.58 2.62
C GLY A 64 -12.25 9.38 3.57
N GLU A 65 -12.53 8.19 3.07
CA GLU A 65 -12.56 6.95 3.84
C GLU A 65 -11.18 6.27 3.80
N GLN A 66 -10.65 5.85 4.95
CA GLN A 66 -9.42 5.08 4.99
C GLN A 66 -9.65 3.67 4.45
N VAL A 67 -8.94 3.32 3.37
CA VAL A 67 -9.04 2.01 2.72
C VAL A 67 -7.83 1.11 2.98
N GLY A 68 -6.75 1.65 3.51
CA GLY A 68 -5.56 0.88 3.85
C GLY A 68 -4.41 1.76 4.32
N LYS A 69 -3.22 1.18 4.39
CA LYS A 69 -1.96 1.87 4.70
C LYS A 69 -0.93 1.64 3.61
N SER A 70 -0.12 2.65 3.35
CA SER A 70 0.99 2.59 2.43
C SER A 70 2.19 1.92 3.10
N VAL A 71 2.32 0.61 2.93
CA VAL A 71 3.44 -0.18 3.48
C VAL A 71 4.51 -0.38 2.40
N PRO A 72 5.81 -0.17 2.69
CA PRO A 72 6.88 -0.46 1.72
C PRO A 72 6.84 -1.91 1.25
N ASP A 73 7.03 -2.13 -0.04
CA ASP A 73 6.90 -3.44 -0.72
C ASP A 73 5.57 -4.15 -0.53
N GLY A 74 4.55 -3.37 -0.15
CA GLY A 74 3.21 -3.85 0.11
C GLY A 74 2.20 -3.44 -0.95
N PHE A 75 1.17 -4.26 -1.11
CA PHE A 75 -0.02 -3.92 -1.89
C PHE A 75 -1.29 -4.40 -1.21
N PHE A 76 -2.38 -3.74 -1.52
CA PHE A 76 -3.74 -4.18 -1.18
C PHE A 76 -4.70 -3.77 -2.30
N PHE A 77 -5.92 -4.26 -2.25
CA PHE A 77 -6.96 -3.86 -3.20
C PHE A 77 -8.30 -3.61 -2.49
N VAL A 78 -9.15 -2.86 -3.16
CA VAL A 78 -10.54 -2.64 -2.76
C VAL A 78 -11.46 -2.74 -3.98
N ASP A 79 -12.62 -3.32 -3.79
CA ASP A 79 -13.68 -3.35 -4.79
C ASP A 79 -14.67 -2.22 -4.48
N ARG A 80 -15.05 -1.45 -5.49
CA ARG A 80 -15.98 -0.31 -5.39
C ARG A 80 -16.90 -0.27 -6.61
N SER A 81 -18.08 0.28 -6.43
CA SER A 81 -19.00 0.56 -7.53
C SER A 81 -18.34 1.45 -8.59
N ALA A 82 -18.77 1.32 -9.85
CA ALA A 82 -18.31 2.22 -10.89
C ALA A 82 -18.62 3.69 -10.53
N GLY A 83 -17.68 4.59 -10.78
CA GLY A 83 -17.81 6.01 -10.43
C GLY A 83 -16.48 6.74 -10.31
N SER A 84 -16.57 8.00 -9.88
CA SER A 84 -15.43 8.89 -9.68
C SER A 84 -14.93 8.81 -8.24
N TYR A 85 -13.63 8.70 -8.06
CA TYR A 85 -13.00 8.60 -6.75
C TYR A 85 -11.81 9.55 -6.63
N VAL A 86 -11.61 10.07 -5.43
CA VAL A 86 -10.42 10.84 -5.06
C VAL A 86 -9.57 9.99 -4.12
N VAL A 87 -8.40 9.61 -4.61
CA VAL A 87 -7.35 8.98 -3.80
C VAL A 87 -6.55 10.07 -3.11
N SER A 88 -6.29 9.95 -1.81
CA SER A 88 -5.40 10.87 -1.11
C SER A 88 -4.49 10.16 -0.10
N THR A 89 -3.31 10.72 0.06
CA THR A 89 -2.32 10.38 1.09
C THR A 89 -1.83 11.65 1.76
N SER A 90 -1.54 11.60 3.04
CA SER A 90 -1.07 12.75 3.80
C SER A 90 0.20 12.40 4.59
N THR A 91 1.23 13.23 4.39
CA THR A 91 2.46 13.24 5.17
C THR A 91 2.71 14.67 5.65
N GLU A 92 3.76 15.36 5.24
CA GLU A 92 3.90 16.82 5.44
C GLU A 92 2.84 17.59 4.67
N VAL A 93 2.47 17.08 3.49
CA VAL A 93 1.43 17.62 2.63
C VAL A 93 0.46 16.54 2.21
N THR A 94 -0.77 16.92 1.93
CA THR A 94 -1.76 16.03 1.33
C THR A 94 -1.59 16.03 -0.18
N ARG A 95 -1.50 14.84 -0.77
CA ARG A 95 -1.48 14.60 -2.21
C ARG A 95 -2.75 13.89 -2.62
N THR A 96 -3.35 14.34 -3.71
CA THR A 96 -4.62 13.81 -4.22
C THR A 96 -4.52 13.47 -5.69
N MET A 97 -5.31 12.48 -6.12
CA MET A 97 -5.49 12.11 -7.51
C MET A 97 -6.94 11.66 -7.72
N SER A 98 -7.57 12.15 -8.77
CA SER A 98 -8.90 11.67 -9.19
C SER A 98 -8.76 10.51 -10.17
N ILE A 99 -9.60 9.51 -10.00
CA ILE A 99 -9.70 8.36 -10.90
C ILE A 99 -11.15 8.09 -11.25
N GLU A 100 -11.38 7.63 -12.47
CA GLU A 100 -12.65 7.07 -12.91
C GLU A 100 -12.54 5.54 -12.90
N LEU A 101 -13.47 4.89 -12.23
CA LEU A 101 -13.53 3.43 -12.12
C LEU A 101 -14.73 2.92 -12.90
N GLY A 102 -14.49 2.11 -13.91
CA GLY A 102 -15.53 1.43 -14.68
C GLY A 102 -16.01 0.15 -14.02
N ARG A 103 -17.14 -0.38 -14.53
CA ARG A 103 -17.63 -1.72 -14.17
C ARG A 103 -16.65 -2.77 -14.67
N HIS A 104 -16.37 -3.75 -13.83
CA HIS A 104 -15.47 -4.86 -14.13
C HIS A 104 -14.07 -4.41 -14.57
N GLU A 105 -13.68 -3.20 -14.17
CA GLU A 105 -12.39 -2.59 -14.50
C GLU A 105 -11.41 -2.75 -13.34
N GLU A 106 -10.13 -2.90 -13.67
CA GLU A 106 -9.02 -2.84 -12.71
C GLU A 106 -8.21 -1.56 -12.90
N LYS A 107 -7.98 -0.85 -11.82
CA LYS A 107 -7.09 0.33 -11.76
C LYS A 107 -5.91 0.04 -10.84
N TYR A 108 -4.77 0.56 -11.17
CA TYR A 108 -3.53 0.36 -10.43
C TYR A 108 -2.97 1.71 -10.02
N VAL A 109 -2.93 1.93 -8.72
CA VAL A 109 -2.45 3.17 -8.10
C VAL A 109 -1.15 2.88 -7.37
N LYS A 110 -0.06 3.40 -7.91
CA LYS A 110 1.24 3.41 -7.26
C LYS A 110 1.33 4.59 -6.29
N LEU A 111 1.80 4.33 -5.09
CA LEU A 111 2.08 5.34 -4.09
C LEU A 111 3.57 5.68 -4.19
N ALA A 112 3.88 6.65 -5.04
CA ALA A 112 5.25 7.05 -5.33
C ALA A 112 5.83 7.87 -4.18
N VAL A 113 7.03 7.49 -3.73
CA VAL A 113 7.77 8.20 -2.68
C VAL A 113 8.69 9.22 -3.31
N SER A 114 8.63 10.45 -2.84
CA SER A 114 9.57 11.51 -3.18
C SER A 114 10.14 12.16 -1.92
N MET A 115 11.29 12.82 -2.02
CA MET A 115 11.87 13.53 -0.89
C MET A 115 11.03 14.76 -0.55
N GLY A 116 10.72 14.92 0.75
CA GLY A 116 10.15 16.12 1.32
C GLY A 116 11.22 16.99 2.00
N VAL A 117 10.78 18.03 2.69
CA VAL A 117 11.69 18.93 3.43
C VAL A 117 12.15 18.27 4.73
N PHE A 118 11.24 17.60 5.44
CA PHE A 118 11.51 16.93 6.72
C PHE A 118 11.25 15.42 6.65
N VAL A 119 10.19 15.03 5.96
CA VAL A 119 9.84 13.62 5.71
C VAL A 119 9.55 13.41 4.23
N GLY A 120 9.43 12.16 3.78
CA GLY A 120 9.06 11.86 2.41
C GLY A 120 7.61 12.23 2.10
N HIS A 121 7.34 12.54 0.84
CA HIS A 121 5.98 12.66 0.31
C HIS A 121 5.56 11.37 -0.37
N LEU A 122 4.29 11.03 -0.22
CA LEU A 122 3.66 9.99 -1.03
C LEU A 122 2.64 10.61 -1.97
N SER A 123 2.81 10.36 -3.26
CA SER A 123 1.91 10.83 -4.30
C SER A 123 1.23 9.63 -4.98
N PRO A 124 -0.11 9.57 -5.04
CA PRO A 124 -0.78 8.56 -5.82
C PRO A 124 -0.58 8.82 -7.33
N GLU A 125 -0.25 7.78 -8.07
CA GLU A 125 -0.03 7.80 -9.52
C GLU A 125 -0.78 6.66 -10.17
N LEU A 126 -1.53 6.92 -11.24
CA LEU A 126 -2.16 5.88 -12.04
C LEU A 126 -1.11 5.22 -12.94
N VAL A 127 -1.08 3.88 -12.95
CA VAL A 127 -0.10 3.10 -13.70
C VAL A 127 -0.82 2.13 -14.63
N GLU A 128 -0.25 1.95 -15.81
CA GLU A 128 -0.74 0.96 -16.78
C GLU A 128 -0.62 -0.48 -16.23
N ARG A 129 -1.59 -1.32 -16.57
CA ARG A 129 -1.71 -2.69 -16.07
C ARG A 129 -0.42 -3.51 -16.22
N GLY A 130 0.22 -3.45 -17.37
CA GLY A 130 1.44 -4.23 -17.63
C GLY A 130 2.58 -3.86 -16.70
N GLN A 131 2.81 -2.56 -16.47
CA GLN A 131 3.80 -2.06 -15.54
C GLN A 131 3.44 -2.41 -14.09
N ALA A 132 2.18 -2.23 -13.72
CA ALA A 132 1.71 -2.52 -12.37
C ALA A 132 1.87 -4.01 -12.02
N LEU A 133 1.48 -4.92 -12.90
CA LEU A 133 1.65 -6.36 -12.69
C LEU A 133 3.11 -6.78 -12.58
N ALA A 134 4.01 -6.15 -13.34
CA ALA A 134 5.45 -6.37 -13.20
C ALA A 134 5.96 -5.91 -11.82
N ASP A 135 5.50 -4.77 -11.34
CA ASP A 135 5.84 -4.26 -10.02
C ASP A 135 5.27 -5.14 -8.89
N LEU A 136 4.00 -5.56 -9.01
CA LEU A 136 3.29 -6.36 -7.99
C LEU A 136 3.83 -7.79 -7.82
N ARG A 137 4.53 -8.33 -8.79
CA ARG A 137 4.98 -9.74 -8.82
C ARG A 137 5.67 -10.18 -7.54
N ASP A 138 6.52 -9.33 -7.00
CA ASP A 138 7.36 -9.62 -5.84
C ASP A 138 6.89 -8.93 -4.56
N MET A 139 5.80 -8.18 -4.62
CA MET A 139 5.23 -7.47 -3.49
C MET A 139 4.37 -8.36 -2.60
N HIS A 140 4.21 -7.93 -1.36
CA HIS A 140 3.46 -8.64 -0.33
C HIS A 140 2.08 -8.04 -0.11
N TYR A 141 1.07 -8.90 0.02
CA TYR A 141 -0.29 -8.48 0.33
C TYR A 141 -0.39 -8.01 1.79
N VAL A 142 -0.88 -6.79 1.99
CA VAL A 142 -1.04 -6.15 3.30
C VAL A 142 -2.49 -5.72 3.56
N GLY A 143 -3.42 -6.17 2.73
CA GLY A 143 -4.85 -5.92 2.92
C GLY A 143 -5.48 -6.82 3.99
N PRO A 144 -6.80 -6.71 4.17
CA PRO A 144 -7.56 -7.60 5.05
C PRO A 144 -7.36 -9.07 4.71
N GLU A 145 -7.53 -9.96 5.71
CA GLU A 145 -7.42 -11.40 5.48
C GLU A 145 -8.44 -11.85 4.42
N LEU A 146 -7.96 -12.58 3.42
CA LEU A 146 -8.82 -13.16 2.38
C LEU A 146 -9.47 -14.43 2.92
N SER A 147 -10.78 -14.51 2.78
CA SER A 147 -11.53 -15.72 3.16
C SER A 147 -11.04 -16.94 2.38
N LYS A 148 -11.01 -18.08 3.07
CA LYS A 148 -10.71 -19.38 2.45
C LYS A 148 -11.87 -19.85 1.59
#